data_e6f550e9e3db8f32d1c784fb5376263a
#
_entry.id   e6f550e9e3db8f32d1c784fb5376263a
#
_cell.length_a   1.000
_cell.length_b   1.000
_cell.length_c   1.000
_cell.angle_alpha   90.00
_cell.angle_beta   90.00
_cell.angle_gamma   90.00
#
_symmetry.space_group_name_H-M   'P 1'
#
loop_
_entity.id
_entity.type
_entity.pdbx_description
1 polymer ?
#
loop_
_entity_poly.entity_id
_entity_poly.type
_entity_poly.pdbx_seq_one_letter_code
_entity_poly.pdbx_strand_id
1 'polypeptide(L)'
;MPILQRSYFNRSTLTVARSLLGKYLVRQNGAARMAGQIVEVEAYVGPHDLACHASKGRTARTDVLFGAPGTCYVYLIYGMYHCLNVVTEEVGFPAAVLIRAIEVNGRLIDGPGRLCRAFSIDRSLNRIDMTAQRHLWFEDRGARIPRAKIGTFPRVGVDYAGAWAEKPYRFRLTDREAIR
;
A
#
# COMPACT_ATOMS: atom_id res chain seq x y z
N MET A 1 -4.64 7.42 -18.68
CA MET A 1 -4.85 7.57 -17.22
C MET A 1 -3.51 7.95 -16.60
N PRO A 2 -3.43 9.07 -15.85
CA PRO A 2 -2.15 9.52 -15.30
C PRO A 2 -1.66 8.56 -14.21
N ILE A 3 -0.36 8.22 -14.30
CA ILE A 3 0.35 7.42 -13.31
C ILE A 3 0.74 8.31 -12.14
N LEU A 4 0.67 7.79 -10.91
CA LEU A 4 1.14 8.50 -9.74
C LEU A 4 2.66 8.62 -9.78
N GLN A 5 3.14 9.86 -9.83
CA GLN A 5 4.56 10.18 -9.90
C GLN A 5 5.24 10.06 -8.54
N ARG A 6 6.57 10.02 -8.50
CA ARG A 6 7.37 9.92 -7.28
C ARG A 6 7.01 11.00 -6.24
N SER A 7 6.76 12.23 -6.68
CA SER A 7 6.33 13.33 -5.80
C SER A 7 5.03 13.05 -5.05
N TYR A 8 4.15 12.19 -5.59
CA TYR A 8 2.94 11.76 -4.90
C TYR A 8 3.26 10.94 -3.64
N PHE A 9 4.29 10.10 -3.69
CA PHE A 9 4.73 9.25 -2.59
C PHE A 9 5.69 9.95 -1.63
N ASN A 10 6.39 11.01 -2.10
CA ASN A 10 7.28 11.85 -1.29
C ASN A 10 6.48 12.86 -0.44
N ARG A 11 5.59 12.34 0.40
CA ARG A 11 4.74 13.08 1.33
C ARG A 11 4.56 12.24 2.58
N SER A 12 4.01 12.87 3.66
CA SER A 12 3.71 12.13 4.88
C SER A 12 2.91 10.87 4.61
N THR A 13 3.33 9.76 5.19
CA THR A 13 2.75 8.42 4.99
C THR A 13 1.25 8.38 5.23
N LEU A 14 0.76 9.08 6.25
CA LEU A 14 -0.67 9.17 6.55
C LEU A 14 -1.44 9.93 5.45
N THR A 15 -0.82 10.93 4.84
CA THR A 15 -1.39 11.66 3.71
C THR A 15 -1.47 10.78 2.47
N VAL A 16 -0.38 10.06 2.16
CA VAL A 16 -0.33 9.12 1.04
C VAL A 16 -1.38 8.02 1.24
N ALA A 17 -1.44 7.41 2.42
CA ALA A 17 -2.38 6.34 2.72
C ALA A 17 -3.84 6.74 2.44
N ARG A 18 -4.27 7.88 2.98
CA ARG A 18 -5.64 8.37 2.73
C ARG A 18 -5.87 8.69 1.26
N SER A 19 -4.89 9.30 0.59
CA SER A 19 -5.03 9.72 -0.81
C SER A 19 -4.98 8.56 -1.81
N LEU A 20 -4.45 7.40 -1.42
CA LEU A 20 -4.46 6.17 -2.23
C LEU A 20 -5.85 5.53 -2.32
N LEU A 21 -6.74 5.77 -1.35
CA LEU A 21 -8.11 5.28 -1.45
C LEU A 21 -8.80 5.86 -2.69
N GLY A 22 -9.45 5.01 -3.47
CA GLY A 22 -10.06 5.36 -4.75
C GLY A 22 -9.10 5.41 -5.94
N LYS A 23 -7.77 5.36 -5.73
CA LYS A 23 -6.79 5.17 -6.82
C LYS A 23 -6.77 3.71 -7.25
N TYR A 24 -6.16 3.44 -8.40
CA TYR A 24 -6.12 2.09 -8.96
C TYR A 24 -4.71 1.51 -8.89
N LEU A 25 -4.61 0.30 -8.37
CA LEU A 25 -3.44 -0.55 -8.53
C LEU A 25 -3.57 -1.25 -9.89
N VAL A 26 -2.53 -1.19 -10.71
CA VAL A 26 -2.48 -1.81 -12.04
C VAL A 26 -1.31 -2.78 -12.12
N ARG A 27 -1.57 -3.99 -12.57
CA ARG A 27 -0.59 -5.05 -12.81
C ARG A 27 -0.58 -5.40 -14.28
N GLN A 28 0.60 -5.33 -14.91
CA GLN A 28 0.88 -5.84 -16.25
C GLN A 28 1.73 -7.10 -16.12
N ASN A 29 1.21 -8.24 -16.58
CA ASN A 29 1.91 -9.51 -16.58
C ASN A 29 1.86 -10.12 -18.00
N GLY A 30 2.93 -9.94 -18.75
CA GLY A 30 2.92 -10.22 -20.20
C GLY A 30 1.84 -9.41 -20.91
N ALA A 31 0.99 -10.06 -21.69
CA ALA A 31 -0.15 -9.43 -22.36
C ALA A 31 -1.34 -9.15 -21.43
N ALA A 32 -1.42 -9.79 -20.26
CA ALA A 32 -2.51 -9.62 -19.34
C ALA A 32 -2.36 -8.35 -18.50
N ARG A 33 -3.43 -7.54 -18.42
CA ARG A 33 -3.51 -6.34 -17.58
C ARG A 33 -4.70 -6.46 -16.65
N MET A 34 -4.44 -6.28 -15.36
CA MET A 34 -5.45 -6.22 -14.30
C MET A 34 -5.37 -4.88 -13.58
N ALA A 35 -6.51 -4.32 -13.23
CA ALA A 35 -6.61 -3.10 -12.44
C ALA A 35 -7.68 -3.26 -11.37
N GLY A 36 -7.41 -2.76 -10.16
CA GLY A 36 -8.37 -2.74 -9.06
C GLY A 36 -8.30 -1.44 -8.28
N GLN A 37 -9.47 -0.96 -7.85
CA GLN A 37 -9.59 0.25 -7.05
C GLN A 37 -9.22 -0.05 -5.60
N ILE A 38 -8.34 0.76 -5.02
CA ILE A 38 -7.88 0.61 -3.64
C ILE A 38 -8.98 1.08 -2.70
N VAL A 39 -9.42 0.19 -1.81
CA VAL A 39 -10.50 0.46 -0.84
C VAL A 39 -10.06 0.36 0.62
N GLU A 40 -8.90 -0.24 0.89
CA GLU A 40 -8.31 -0.33 2.22
C GLU A 40 -6.79 -0.35 2.19
N VAL A 41 -6.17 0.39 3.12
CA VAL A 41 -4.71 0.51 3.28
C VAL A 41 -4.33 0.62 4.75
N GLU A 42 -3.05 0.34 5.06
CA GLU A 42 -2.44 0.64 6.37
C GLU A 42 -1.19 1.48 6.20
N ALA A 43 -0.99 2.45 7.11
CA ALA A 43 0.20 3.28 7.16
C ALA A 43 1.18 2.77 8.24
N TYR A 44 2.47 2.69 7.87
CA TYR A 44 3.59 2.35 8.73
C TYR A 44 4.58 3.52 8.69
N VAL A 45 4.60 4.32 9.76
CA VAL A 45 5.06 5.72 9.75
C VAL A 45 6.52 5.92 10.20
N GLY A 46 7.37 4.95 9.97
CA GLY A 46 8.80 5.10 10.19
C GLY A 46 9.35 4.37 11.42
N PRO A 47 10.57 4.74 11.87
CA PRO A 47 11.32 3.97 12.87
C PRO A 47 10.72 4.02 14.28
N HIS A 48 9.93 5.05 14.59
CA HIS A 48 9.26 5.18 15.89
C HIS A 48 8.02 4.31 16.00
N ASP A 49 7.47 3.87 14.88
CA ASP A 49 6.30 3.01 14.81
C ASP A 49 6.71 1.57 15.08
N LEU A 50 6.44 1.06 16.28
CA LEU A 50 6.83 -0.30 16.68
C LEU A 50 6.17 -1.40 15.83
N ALA A 51 5.09 -1.09 15.10
CA ALA A 51 4.49 -2.00 14.14
C ALA A 51 5.19 -1.96 12.77
N CYS A 52 6.01 -0.94 12.49
CA CYS A 52 6.79 -0.86 11.26
C CYS A 52 7.98 -1.82 11.32
N HIS A 53 8.25 -2.55 10.23
CA HIS A 53 9.41 -3.43 10.15
C HIS A 53 10.74 -2.71 10.40
N ALA A 54 10.82 -1.44 10.02
CA ALA A 54 12.02 -0.62 10.19
C ALA A 54 12.24 -0.13 11.65
N SER A 55 11.32 -0.38 12.58
CA SER A 55 11.51 -0.07 14.00
C SER A 55 12.73 -0.80 14.61
N LYS A 56 13.13 -1.92 13.99
CA LYS A 56 14.32 -2.71 14.37
C LYS A 56 15.58 -2.29 13.59
N GLY A 57 15.53 -1.18 12.86
CA GLY A 57 16.64 -0.68 12.08
C GLY A 57 16.69 -1.21 10.64
N ARG A 58 17.82 -0.92 10.00
CA ARG A 58 18.08 -1.28 8.60
C ARG A 58 18.70 -2.67 8.51
N THR A 59 18.02 -3.58 7.85
CA THR A 59 18.44 -4.97 7.61
C THR A 59 18.32 -5.28 6.12
N ALA A 60 18.82 -6.42 5.65
CA ALA A 60 18.64 -6.86 4.26
C ALA A 60 17.16 -6.88 3.83
N ARG A 61 16.23 -7.17 4.75
CA ARG A 61 14.79 -7.16 4.51
C ARG A 61 14.21 -5.74 4.45
N THR A 62 14.61 -4.87 5.38
CA THR A 62 14.03 -3.52 5.55
C THR A 62 14.73 -2.46 4.73
N ASP A 63 15.89 -2.77 4.14
CA ASP A 63 16.71 -1.84 3.36
C ASP A 63 15.92 -1.10 2.26
N VAL A 64 14.97 -1.79 1.61
CA VAL A 64 14.11 -1.20 0.59
C VAL A 64 13.26 -0.03 1.10
N LEU A 65 12.88 -0.04 2.40
CA LEU A 65 12.07 1.02 3.01
C LEU A 65 12.84 2.35 3.11
N PHE A 66 14.18 2.32 3.12
CA PHE A 66 15.05 3.50 3.12
C PHE A 66 15.32 4.03 1.71
N GLY A 67 14.74 3.39 0.69
CA GLY A 67 14.90 3.76 -0.71
C GLY A 67 14.02 4.93 -1.14
N ALA A 68 13.93 5.11 -2.45
CA ALA A 68 13.15 6.20 -3.03
C ALA A 68 11.64 5.98 -2.84
N PRO A 69 10.85 7.04 -2.55
CA PRO A 69 9.38 6.93 -2.50
C PRO A 69 8.83 6.42 -3.84
N GLY A 70 7.76 5.61 -3.78
CA GLY A 70 7.21 4.92 -4.94
C GLY A 70 7.89 3.57 -5.26
N THR A 71 8.88 3.15 -4.45
CA THR A 71 9.48 1.81 -4.57
C THR A 71 8.55 0.75 -3.98
N CYS A 72 8.44 -0.37 -4.67
CA CYS A 72 7.67 -1.54 -4.22
C CYS A 72 8.40 -2.28 -3.08
N TYR A 73 7.68 -2.56 -2.01
CA TYR A 73 8.15 -3.43 -0.95
C TYR A 73 7.20 -4.63 -0.81
N VAL A 74 7.67 -5.80 -1.22
CA VAL A 74 6.94 -7.07 -1.08
C VAL A 74 7.68 -7.98 -0.12
N TYR A 75 6.97 -8.44 0.90
CA TYR A 75 7.49 -9.42 1.84
C TYR A 75 6.55 -10.61 1.99
N LEU A 76 7.09 -11.73 2.46
CA LEU A 76 6.35 -12.95 2.76
C LEU A 76 6.01 -12.99 4.25
N ILE A 77 4.75 -13.32 4.58
CA ILE A 77 4.27 -13.53 5.94
C ILE A 77 3.75 -14.97 6.09
N TYR A 78 4.02 -15.58 7.23
CA TYR A 78 3.65 -16.99 7.55
C TYR A 78 4.13 -18.02 6.51
N GLY A 79 5.20 -17.71 5.76
CA GLY A 79 5.75 -18.59 4.74
C GLY A 79 4.90 -18.78 3.48
N MET A 80 3.70 -18.15 3.39
CA MET A 80 2.75 -18.42 2.31
C MET A 80 2.08 -17.19 1.70
N TYR A 81 2.02 -16.05 2.37
CA TYR A 81 1.30 -14.87 1.89
C TYR A 81 2.24 -13.71 1.60
N HIS A 82 2.13 -13.14 0.41
CA HIS A 82 2.81 -11.91 0.08
C HIS A 82 2.01 -10.69 0.52
N CYS A 83 2.70 -9.62 0.92
CA CYS A 83 2.11 -8.34 1.28
C CYS A 83 2.77 -7.24 0.45
N LEU A 84 1.95 -6.48 -0.28
CA LEU A 84 2.39 -5.37 -1.13
C LEU A 84 2.36 -4.06 -0.37
N ASN A 85 3.51 -3.38 -0.35
CA ASN A 85 3.62 -2.02 0.16
C ASN A 85 4.25 -1.10 -0.89
N VAL A 86 4.03 0.19 -0.74
CA VAL A 86 4.74 1.24 -1.47
C VAL A 86 5.48 2.13 -0.48
N VAL A 87 6.75 2.38 -0.73
CA VAL A 87 7.61 3.26 0.10
C VAL A 87 7.14 4.70 -0.04
N THR A 88 7.14 5.43 1.07
CA THR A 88 6.72 6.83 1.17
C THR A 88 7.77 7.66 1.89
N GLU A 89 7.53 8.98 2.00
CA GLU A 89 8.46 9.96 2.59
C GLU A 89 9.75 10.12 1.75
N GLU A 90 10.71 10.86 2.27
CA GLU A 90 11.99 11.08 1.60
C GLU A 90 12.92 9.88 1.68
N VAL A 91 13.92 9.84 0.80
CA VAL A 91 14.97 8.82 0.82
C VAL A 91 15.67 8.83 2.18
N GLY A 92 15.83 7.65 2.78
CA GLY A 92 16.44 7.50 4.11
C GLY A 92 15.42 7.44 5.25
N PHE A 93 14.17 7.87 5.04
CA PHE A 93 13.10 7.73 6.03
C PHE A 93 12.25 6.47 5.76
N PRO A 94 12.32 5.43 6.61
CA PRO A 94 11.77 4.11 6.31
C PRO A 94 10.28 4.00 6.64
N ALA A 95 9.43 4.44 5.74
CA ALA A 95 7.99 4.41 5.88
C ALA A 95 7.31 3.81 4.64
N ALA A 96 6.12 3.24 4.81
CA ALA A 96 5.38 2.63 3.71
C ALA A 96 3.88 2.56 3.95
N VAL A 97 3.13 2.39 2.86
CA VAL A 97 1.70 2.08 2.87
C VAL A 97 1.48 0.66 2.37
N LEU A 98 0.85 -0.20 3.18
CA LEU A 98 0.40 -1.53 2.83
C LEU A 98 -0.95 -1.44 2.10
N ILE A 99 -1.10 -2.10 0.96
CA ILE A 99 -2.37 -2.25 0.26
C ILE A 99 -3.10 -3.49 0.79
N ARG A 100 -4.27 -3.29 1.41
CA ARG A 100 -4.99 -4.39 2.09
C ARG A 100 -6.15 -4.95 1.31
N ALA A 101 -6.93 -4.07 0.66
CA ALA A 101 -8.08 -4.51 -0.12
C ALA A 101 -8.27 -3.64 -1.36
N ILE A 102 -8.76 -4.27 -2.41
CA ILE A 102 -9.08 -3.65 -3.69
C ILE A 102 -10.43 -4.15 -4.20
N GLU A 103 -11.05 -3.37 -5.07
CA GLU A 103 -12.23 -3.76 -5.80
C GLU A 103 -11.91 -3.92 -7.29
N VAL A 104 -12.25 -5.05 -7.86
CA VAL A 104 -12.08 -5.37 -9.29
C VAL A 104 -13.45 -5.69 -9.87
N ASN A 105 -13.93 -4.89 -10.82
CA ASN A 105 -15.22 -5.08 -11.49
C ASN A 105 -16.39 -5.29 -10.50
N GLY A 106 -16.45 -4.48 -9.44
CA GLY A 106 -17.48 -4.57 -8.39
C GLY A 106 -17.27 -5.69 -7.36
N ARG A 107 -16.23 -6.52 -7.54
CA ARG A 107 -15.90 -7.60 -6.61
C ARG A 107 -14.77 -7.20 -5.66
N LEU A 108 -15.05 -7.30 -4.35
CA LEU A 108 -14.04 -7.05 -3.32
C LEU A 108 -13.03 -8.21 -3.23
N ILE A 109 -11.75 -7.86 -3.23
CA ILE A 109 -10.65 -8.73 -2.85
C ILE A 109 -10.10 -8.19 -1.54
N ASP A 110 -10.52 -8.80 -0.44
CA ASP A 110 -10.19 -8.39 0.93
C ASP A 110 -9.03 -9.24 1.48
N GLY A 111 -8.04 -8.55 2.02
CA GLY A 111 -6.83 -9.11 2.60
C GLY A 111 -5.60 -9.07 1.67
N PRO A 112 -4.42 -8.65 2.23
CA PRO A 112 -3.21 -8.38 1.45
C PRO A 112 -2.70 -9.62 0.73
N GLY A 113 -2.80 -10.80 1.33
CA GLY A 113 -2.38 -12.05 0.70
C GLY A 113 -3.28 -12.46 -0.46
N ARG A 114 -4.61 -12.31 -0.33
CA ARG A 114 -5.55 -12.57 -1.43
C ARG A 114 -5.37 -11.60 -2.58
N LEU A 115 -5.12 -10.32 -2.27
CA LEU A 115 -4.79 -9.29 -3.24
C LEU A 115 -3.52 -9.67 -4.03
N CYS A 116 -2.44 -10.00 -3.35
CA CYS A 116 -1.18 -10.38 -4.00
C CYS A 116 -1.34 -11.62 -4.88
N ARG A 117 -2.10 -12.63 -4.41
CA ARG A 117 -2.42 -13.83 -5.23
C ARG A 117 -3.20 -13.46 -6.48
N ALA A 118 -4.26 -12.66 -6.35
CA ALA A 118 -5.10 -12.27 -7.49
C ALA A 118 -4.32 -11.47 -8.56
N PHE A 119 -3.37 -10.62 -8.12
CA PHE A 119 -2.56 -9.78 -9.01
C PHE A 119 -1.22 -10.41 -9.40
N SER A 120 -0.98 -11.69 -9.04
CA SER A 120 0.31 -12.36 -9.28
C SER A 120 1.47 -11.49 -8.80
N ILE A 121 1.37 -11.01 -7.55
CA ILE A 121 2.38 -10.19 -6.89
C ILE A 121 3.16 -11.09 -5.93
N ASP A 122 4.45 -11.21 -6.14
CA ASP A 122 5.38 -11.95 -5.31
C ASP A 122 6.68 -11.16 -5.08
N ARG A 123 7.68 -11.80 -4.48
CA ARG A 123 8.96 -11.17 -4.15
C ARG A 123 9.79 -10.78 -5.37
N SER A 124 9.50 -11.28 -6.57
CA SER A 124 10.18 -10.86 -7.80
C SER A 124 9.90 -9.38 -8.13
N LEU A 125 8.78 -8.84 -7.64
CA LEU A 125 8.42 -7.44 -7.78
C LEU A 125 8.99 -6.54 -6.65
N ASN A 126 9.67 -7.12 -5.65
CA ASN A 126 10.28 -6.31 -4.61
C ASN A 126 11.36 -5.39 -5.19
N ARG A 127 11.39 -4.12 -4.76
CA ARG A 127 12.32 -3.07 -5.19
C ARG A 127 12.06 -2.47 -6.58
N ILE A 128 11.02 -2.87 -7.33
CA ILE A 128 10.70 -2.20 -8.60
C ILE A 128 10.20 -0.77 -8.34
N ASP A 129 10.41 0.09 -9.33
CA ASP A 129 9.87 1.45 -9.33
C ASP A 129 8.41 1.43 -9.81
N MET A 130 7.46 1.71 -8.91
CA MET A 130 6.03 1.77 -9.22
C MET A 130 5.60 3.10 -9.82
N THR A 131 6.51 4.04 -10.01
CA THR A 131 6.27 5.29 -10.76
C THR A 131 6.60 5.14 -12.26
N ALA A 132 7.21 4.01 -12.64
CA ALA A 132 7.44 3.64 -14.02
C ALA A 132 6.36 2.64 -14.48
N GLN A 133 5.66 2.94 -15.56
CA GLN A 133 4.55 2.13 -16.11
C GLN A 133 5.05 0.83 -16.77
N ARG A 134 5.55 -0.12 -15.97
CA ARG A 134 6.12 -1.37 -16.52
C ARG A 134 5.36 -2.61 -16.05
N HIS A 135 5.51 -2.98 -14.77
CA HIS A 135 4.96 -4.24 -14.24
C HIS A 135 3.84 -4.02 -13.23
N LEU A 136 4.00 -3.01 -12.38
CA LEU A 136 3.07 -2.68 -11.30
C LEU A 136 3.17 -1.17 -11.03
N TRP A 137 2.02 -0.49 -11.01
CA TRP A 137 1.97 0.96 -10.78
C TRP A 137 0.62 1.38 -10.23
N PHE A 138 0.51 2.66 -9.85
CA PHE A 138 -0.75 3.27 -9.46
C PHE A 138 -1.23 4.29 -10.49
N GLU A 139 -2.56 4.33 -10.72
CA GLU A 139 -3.23 5.28 -11.61
C GLU A 139 -4.23 6.16 -10.86
N ASP A 140 -4.30 7.43 -11.24
CA ASP A 140 -5.39 8.30 -10.88
C ASP A 140 -6.45 8.26 -12.00
N ARG A 141 -7.66 7.78 -11.67
CA ARG A 141 -8.79 7.74 -12.59
C ARG A 141 -9.86 8.78 -12.27
N GLY A 142 -9.49 9.81 -11.47
CA GLY A 142 -10.33 10.96 -11.17
C GLY A 142 -11.29 10.77 -9.98
N ALA A 143 -11.33 9.58 -9.36
CA ALA A 143 -12.17 9.37 -8.18
C ALA A 143 -11.73 10.32 -7.03
N ARG A 144 -12.69 11.08 -6.50
CA ARG A 144 -12.51 11.96 -5.34
C ARG A 144 -13.26 11.38 -4.15
N ILE A 145 -12.53 10.96 -3.14
CA ILE A 145 -13.11 10.36 -1.94
C ILE A 145 -13.29 11.45 -0.87
N PRO A 146 -14.53 11.80 -0.50
CA PRO A 146 -14.78 12.71 0.61
C PRO A 146 -14.21 12.14 1.92
N ARG A 147 -13.62 12.99 2.75
CA ARG A 147 -13.02 12.58 4.03
C ARG A 147 -14.02 11.84 4.94
N ALA A 148 -15.29 12.23 4.91
CA ALA A 148 -16.37 11.58 5.67
C ALA A 148 -16.61 10.12 5.27
N LYS A 149 -16.17 9.69 4.09
CA LYS A 149 -16.29 8.30 3.60
C LYS A 149 -15.05 7.45 3.89
N ILE A 150 -14.08 7.99 4.62
CA ILE A 150 -12.87 7.28 5.05
C ILE A 150 -13.00 6.96 6.53
N GLY A 151 -13.25 5.70 6.85
CA GLY A 151 -13.16 5.18 8.20
C GLY A 151 -11.70 4.98 8.62
N THR A 152 -11.41 5.19 9.89
CA THR A 152 -10.08 5.00 10.49
C THR A 152 -10.15 3.97 11.60
N PHE A 153 -9.25 3.00 11.59
CA PHE A 153 -9.25 1.83 12.46
C PHE A 153 -7.82 1.48 12.91
N PRO A 154 -7.66 0.71 13.99
CA PRO A 154 -6.40 0.05 14.30
C PRO A 154 -5.95 -0.86 13.15
N ARG A 155 -4.63 -1.03 13.01
CA ARG A 155 -4.03 -1.96 12.02
C ARG A 155 -4.24 -3.40 12.44
N VAL A 156 -4.17 -4.34 11.50
CA VAL A 156 -4.42 -5.76 11.73
C VAL A 156 -3.11 -6.52 11.93
N GLY A 157 -3.08 -7.39 12.97
CA GLY A 157 -1.94 -8.29 13.21
C GLY A 157 -0.68 -7.58 13.74
N VAL A 158 -0.85 -6.48 14.49
CA VAL A 158 0.22 -5.69 15.07
C VAL A 158 0.14 -5.60 16.60
N ASP A 159 -0.52 -6.54 17.26
CA ASP A 159 -0.76 -6.57 18.71
C ASP A 159 0.54 -6.48 19.53
N TYR A 160 1.65 -6.97 18.95
CA TYR A 160 2.99 -6.90 19.54
C TYR A 160 3.56 -5.48 19.66
N ALA A 161 2.93 -4.49 19.03
CA ALA A 161 3.46 -3.13 18.93
C ALA A 161 3.05 -2.21 20.10
N GLY A 162 2.45 -2.74 21.17
CA GLY A 162 2.02 -1.98 22.35
C GLY A 162 1.06 -0.84 21.96
N ALA A 163 1.26 0.35 22.48
CA ALA A 163 0.41 1.52 22.18
C ALA A 163 0.33 1.87 20.68
N TRP A 164 1.25 1.41 19.85
CA TRP A 164 1.21 1.58 18.39
C TRP A 164 0.17 0.69 17.72
N ALA A 165 -0.24 -0.41 18.36
CA ALA A 165 -1.30 -1.28 17.85
C ALA A 165 -2.65 -0.54 17.79
N GLU A 166 -2.92 0.34 18.76
CA GLU A 166 -4.18 1.09 18.87
C GLU A 166 -4.25 2.31 17.96
N LYS A 167 -3.13 2.72 17.35
CA LYS A 167 -3.12 3.88 16.45
C LYS A 167 -4.04 3.64 15.25
N PRO A 168 -4.93 4.63 14.91
CA PRO A 168 -5.93 4.49 13.84
C PRO A 168 -5.27 4.69 12.45
N TYR A 169 -4.31 3.84 12.14
CA TYR A 169 -3.48 3.95 10.93
C TYR A 169 -3.92 2.99 9.81
N ARG A 170 -5.09 2.39 9.93
CA ARG A 170 -5.78 1.66 8.87
C ARG A 170 -6.95 2.50 8.36
N PHE A 171 -6.96 2.74 7.06
CA PHE A 171 -7.97 3.55 6.37
C PHE A 171 -8.76 2.68 5.41
N ARG A 172 -10.09 2.81 5.46
CA ARG A 172 -11.01 2.02 4.62
C ARG A 172 -12.16 2.89 4.14
N LEU A 173 -12.61 2.66 2.91
CA LEU A 173 -13.85 3.25 2.41
C LEU A 173 -15.05 2.63 3.12
N THR A 174 -15.87 3.47 3.74
CA THR A 174 -17.07 3.06 4.51
C THR A 174 -18.29 2.86 3.61
N ASP A 175 -18.31 3.55 2.46
CA ASP A 175 -19.39 3.46 1.47
C ASP A 175 -18.76 3.21 0.09
N ARG A 176 -19.07 2.06 -0.51
CA ARG A 176 -18.53 1.64 -1.82
C ARG A 176 -19.40 2.09 -2.98
N GLU A 177 -20.66 2.42 -2.75
CA GLU A 177 -21.59 2.85 -3.81
C GLU A 177 -21.27 4.26 -4.33
N ALA A 178 -20.57 5.07 -3.54
CA ALA A 178 -20.23 6.45 -3.87
C ALA A 178 -18.99 6.61 -4.78
N ILE A 179 -18.42 5.53 -5.31
CA ILE A 179 -17.18 5.55 -6.10
C ILE A 179 -17.47 5.35 -7.60
N ARG A 180 -18.73 5.47 -8.01
CA ARG A 180 -19.14 5.40 -9.42
C ARG A 180 -19.01 6.73 -10.11
#